data_410ce1cd49309e209222a1241123dc2e
#
_entry.id   410ce1cd49309e209222a1241123dc2e
#
_cell.length_a   1.000
_cell.length_b   1.000
_cell.length_c   1.000
_cell.angle_alpha   90.00
_cell.angle_beta   90.00
_cell.angle_gamma   90.00
#
_symmetry.space_group_name_H-M   'P 1'
#
loop_
_entity.id
_entity.type
_entity.pdbx_description
1 polymer ?
#
loop_
_entity_poly.entity_id
_entity_poly.type
_entity_poly.pdbx_seq_one_letter_code
_entity_poly.pdbx_strand_id
1 'polypeptide(L)'
;MGKITDKKKYTSAKTSKQTLFDAFKLMCTAKTLAEKYEANKEVTAKYVHATSRGHEAIQLACAMQLKPQDWVAPYYRDDSILLGIGITPYELMLQVFAKKDDPFSGGRTYYSHPSLNRDDMPKIPHQSSATGMQAIPTTGVAMGIQYKEKQGLSDDYGTEKPVVVCSLGDASCTEGEVSEALQMAALKQYPIVYLVQDNDWDISANAEETRAQDISKYAQGFNGIEVRTIDGSDFDISFQTMREVFEIVREERRPFIVHAKVPLLGHHTSGVRKEWYRDDLDEAALRDPYLKLKEACRKAGVDEADLVNVEAQTRKYIDEEYARAFAAEDPTPESITDYMFAPTPVTEEKGEREPKGKKKTVMVDSALFAVRELMEKHPESLLYGQDVGARLGGVFREAATLAQQFGDNRVFNTPIQEAFIIGSTVGMSAVGLKPFVEVQFADYIWPGLNQLFTEVSRSYYLSNGKWPVSCVIRVPIGAYGSGGPYHSSSIESVLTNIRGIKVAYPSTGADLKGLIKSAYYDPNPVVLLEHKGLYWSKIPGTEGAMSIEPDEDYIIPFGKARVVQKADQGAIDSGDSCVIITYGRGVYWAIEATDNVRGQVEIIDLRTLNPLDYDRIN
;
A
#
# COMPACT_ATOMS: atom_id res chain seq x y z
N MET A 1 -23.51 20.69 -3.75
CA MET A 1 -24.73 20.05 -4.26
C MET A 1 -24.45 19.50 -5.65
N GLY A 2 -23.98 18.27 -5.73
CA GLY A 2 -23.81 17.57 -7.01
C GLY A 2 -25.17 17.21 -7.59
N LYS A 3 -25.41 17.61 -8.83
CA LYS A 3 -26.61 17.24 -9.59
C LYS A 3 -26.64 15.73 -9.73
N ILE A 4 -27.68 15.09 -9.19
CA ILE A 4 -28.03 13.70 -9.51
C ILE A 4 -28.34 13.69 -11.02
N THR A 5 -27.41 13.15 -11.79
CA THR A 5 -27.55 13.03 -13.26
C THR A 5 -28.61 11.99 -13.61
N ASP A 6 -29.36 12.30 -14.64
CA ASP A 6 -30.55 11.64 -15.16
C ASP A 6 -30.34 10.10 -15.30
N LYS A 7 -31.14 9.32 -14.59
CA LYS A 7 -31.16 7.83 -14.61
C LYS A 7 -31.39 7.18 -15.99
N LYS A 8 -31.52 7.95 -17.06
CA LYS A 8 -31.85 7.47 -18.43
C LYS A 8 -30.66 7.20 -19.34
N LYS A 9 -29.41 7.50 -18.92
CA LYS A 9 -28.23 7.42 -19.81
C LYS A 9 -27.66 6.00 -19.94
N TYR A 10 -27.88 5.17 -18.96
CA TYR A 10 -27.31 3.82 -18.89
C TYR A 10 -28.40 2.75 -19.06
N THR A 11 -28.75 2.44 -20.31
CA THR A 11 -29.72 1.38 -20.61
C THR A 11 -29.04 0.02 -20.62
N SER A 12 -29.50 -0.89 -19.75
CA SER A 12 -29.01 -2.26 -19.67
C SER A 12 -29.41 -3.06 -20.91
N ALA A 13 -28.48 -3.26 -21.84
CA ALA A 13 -28.64 -4.33 -22.82
C ALA A 13 -28.50 -5.68 -22.10
N LYS A 14 -29.36 -6.65 -22.39
CA LYS A 14 -29.27 -8.02 -21.85
C LYS A 14 -27.88 -8.59 -22.08
N THR A 15 -27.38 -9.35 -21.12
CA THR A 15 -26.11 -10.07 -21.25
C THR A 15 -26.19 -11.06 -22.42
N SER A 16 -25.21 -11.04 -23.31
CA SER A 16 -25.23 -11.87 -24.52
C SER A 16 -25.05 -13.35 -24.20
N LYS A 17 -25.57 -14.25 -25.07
CA LYS A 17 -25.32 -15.69 -24.99
C LYS A 17 -23.82 -16.00 -24.87
N GLN A 18 -22.98 -15.30 -25.67
CA GLN A 18 -21.53 -15.51 -25.66
C GLN A 18 -20.92 -15.13 -24.30
N THR A 19 -21.30 -13.98 -23.76
CA THR A 19 -20.81 -13.51 -22.43
C THR A 19 -21.18 -14.51 -21.32
N LEU A 20 -22.43 -15.00 -21.31
CA LEU A 20 -22.86 -16.02 -20.35
C LEU A 20 -22.04 -17.31 -20.46
N PHE A 21 -21.79 -17.75 -21.70
CA PHE A 21 -21.06 -18.98 -21.95
C PHE A 21 -19.56 -18.85 -21.60
N ASP A 22 -18.95 -17.70 -21.87
CA ASP A 22 -17.56 -17.44 -21.49
C ASP A 22 -17.41 -17.33 -19.97
N ALA A 23 -18.33 -16.68 -19.28
CA ALA A 23 -18.41 -16.67 -17.82
C ALA A 23 -18.60 -18.08 -17.24
N PHE A 24 -19.40 -18.92 -17.89
CA PHE A 24 -19.60 -20.30 -17.46
C PHE A 24 -18.32 -21.12 -17.53
N LYS A 25 -17.52 -20.98 -18.59
CA LYS A 25 -16.21 -21.64 -18.72
C LYS A 25 -15.28 -21.28 -17.56
N LEU A 26 -15.18 -19.97 -17.25
CA LEU A 26 -14.36 -19.48 -16.15
C LEU A 26 -14.88 -19.94 -14.78
N MET A 27 -16.21 -19.96 -14.60
CA MET A 27 -16.83 -20.44 -13.37
C MET A 27 -16.63 -21.96 -13.17
N CYS A 28 -16.68 -22.74 -14.27
CA CYS A 28 -16.31 -24.16 -14.24
C CYS A 28 -14.85 -24.33 -13.78
N THR A 29 -13.95 -23.47 -14.27
CA THR A 29 -12.53 -23.50 -13.90
C THR A 29 -12.35 -23.19 -12.41
N ALA A 30 -12.94 -22.11 -11.90
CA ALA A 30 -12.87 -21.73 -10.49
C ALA A 30 -13.44 -22.81 -9.57
N LYS A 31 -14.62 -23.35 -9.91
CA LYS A 31 -15.27 -24.43 -9.15
C LYS A 31 -14.40 -25.69 -9.13
N THR A 32 -13.91 -26.14 -10.29
CA THR A 32 -13.09 -27.36 -10.40
C THR A 32 -11.76 -27.19 -9.67
N LEU A 33 -11.15 -25.98 -9.70
CA LEU A 33 -9.96 -25.65 -8.95
C LEU A 33 -10.18 -25.83 -7.45
N ALA A 34 -11.26 -25.24 -6.92
CA ALA A 34 -11.61 -25.37 -5.51
C ALA A 34 -11.87 -26.84 -5.09
N GLU A 35 -12.57 -27.60 -5.94
CA GLU A 35 -12.81 -29.05 -5.72
C GLU A 35 -11.50 -29.84 -5.76
N LYS A 36 -10.57 -29.48 -6.65
CA LYS A 36 -9.24 -30.10 -6.73
C LYS A 36 -8.41 -29.86 -5.47
N TYR A 37 -8.44 -28.64 -4.95
CA TYR A 37 -7.74 -28.31 -3.71
C TYR A 37 -8.32 -29.07 -2.51
N GLU A 38 -9.63 -29.12 -2.37
CA GLU A 38 -10.29 -29.88 -1.28
C GLU A 38 -10.03 -31.39 -1.38
N ALA A 39 -10.08 -31.96 -2.59
CA ALA A 39 -9.80 -33.38 -2.81
C ALA A 39 -8.35 -33.76 -2.49
N ASN A 40 -7.43 -32.82 -2.53
CA ASN A 40 -6.00 -33.01 -2.25
C ASN A 40 -5.53 -32.23 -1.02
N LYS A 41 -6.39 -32.01 -0.05
CA LYS A 41 -6.13 -31.16 1.13
C LYS A 41 -4.89 -31.55 1.94
N GLU A 42 -4.48 -32.81 1.93
CA GLU A 42 -3.25 -33.28 2.59
C GLU A 42 -1.99 -32.58 2.06
N VAL A 43 -2.05 -32.07 0.83
CA VAL A 43 -0.96 -31.32 0.18
C VAL A 43 -1.29 -29.84 0.11
N THR A 44 -2.47 -29.48 -0.39
CA THR A 44 -2.83 -28.10 -0.67
C THR A 44 -3.07 -27.28 0.60
N ALA A 45 -3.50 -27.91 1.71
CA ALA A 45 -3.70 -27.25 3.00
C ALA A 45 -2.40 -27.11 3.82
N LYS A 46 -1.23 -27.44 3.26
CA LYS A 46 0.06 -27.15 3.90
C LYS A 46 0.21 -25.66 4.21
N TYR A 47 -0.31 -24.81 3.32
CA TYR A 47 -0.43 -23.38 3.53
C TYR A 47 -1.90 -22.96 3.55
N VAL A 48 -2.21 -21.94 4.35
CA VAL A 48 -3.58 -21.41 4.42
C VAL A 48 -4.01 -20.88 3.05
N HIS A 49 -5.20 -21.27 2.61
CA HIS A 49 -5.81 -20.75 1.40
C HIS A 49 -7.33 -20.68 1.53
N ALA A 50 -7.95 -19.85 0.71
CA ALA A 50 -9.39 -19.76 0.51
C ALA A 50 -9.69 -19.77 -1.00
N THR A 51 -10.93 -20.06 -1.38
CA THR A 51 -11.38 -20.07 -2.77
C THR A 51 -12.63 -19.24 -2.96
N SER A 52 -12.95 -18.89 -4.19
CA SER A 52 -14.12 -18.07 -4.55
C SER A 52 -15.46 -18.80 -4.45
N ARG A 53 -15.51 -20.07 -4.00
CA ARG A 53 -16.76 -20.85 -4.01
C ARG A 53 -17.94 -20.12 -3.37
N GLY A 54 -18.93 -19.78 -4.21
CA GLY A 54 -20.10 -18.97 -3.88
C GLY A 54 -20.03 -17.51 -4.32
N HIS A 55 -18.83 -16.99 -4.56
CA HIS A 55 -18.58 -15.59 -4.94
C HIS A 55 -18.30 -15.42 -6.43
N GLU A 56 -18.20 -16.51 -7.19
CA GLU A 56 -17.69 -16.52 -8.56
C GLU A 56 -18.45 -15.56 -9.50
N ALA A 57 -19.76 -15.42 -9.33
CA ALA A 57 -20.58 -14.63 -10.24
C ALA A 57 -20.21 -13.15 -10.24
N ILE A 58 -20.17 -12.52 -9.06
CA ILE A 58 -19.79 -11.10 -8.94
C ILE A 58 -18.32 -10.87 -9.27
N GLN A 59 -17.43 -11.80 -8.92
CA GLN A 59 -16.00 -11.71 -9.21
C GLN A 59 -15.73 -11.76 -10.71
N LEU A 60 -16.32 -12.70 -11.44
CA LEU A 60 -16.21 -12.78 -12.89
C LEU A 60 -16.86 -11.58 -13.57
N ALA A 61 -18.02 -11.13 -13.08
CA ALA A 61 -18.69 -9.94 -13.58
C ALA A 61 -17.80 -8.68 -13.45
N CYS A 62 -17.06 -8.54 -12.34
CA CYS A 62 -16.08 -7.49 -12.13
C CYS A 62 -14.89 -7.64 -13.08
N ALA A 63 -14.27 -8.82 -13.11
CA ALA A 63 -13.08 -9.09 -13.92
C ALA A 63 -13.30 -8.82 -15.41
N MET A 64 -14.47 -9.17 -15.95
CA MET A 64 -14.82 -8.96 -17.36
C MET A 64 -15.02 -7.48 -17.76
N GLN A 65 -15.01 -6.53 -16.80
CA GLN A 65 -15.03 -5.09 -17.07
C GLN A 65 -13.63 -4.47 -17.01
N LEU A 66 -12.68 -5.15 -16.37
CA LEU A 66 -11.31 -4.66 -16.18
C LEU A 66 -10.54 -4.65 -17.49
N LYS A 67 -9.73 -3.61 -17.68
CA LYS A 67 -8.86 -3.39 -18.85
C LYS A 67 -7.40 -3.31 -18.39
N PRO A 68 -6.41 -3.48 -19.29
CA PRO A 68 -5.00 -3.47 -18.91
C PRO A 68 -4.52 -2.22 -18.17
N GLN A 69 -5.14 -1.06 -18.41
CA GLN A 69 -4.82 0.20 -17.72
C GLN A 69 -5.48 0.32 -16.33
N ASP A 70 -6.40 -0.57 -15.97
CA ASP A 70 -7.08 -0.57 -14.69
C ASP A 70 -6.21 -1.17 -13.58
N TRP A 71 -6.64 -0.93 -12.35
CA TRP A 71 -6.01 -1.43 -11.15
C TRP A 71 -7.02 -2.20 -10.31
N VAL A 72 -6.60 -3.32 -9.75
CA VAL A 72 -7.44 -4.10 -8.86
C VAL A 72 -6.64 -4.58 -7.67
N ALA A 73 -7.21 -4.46 -6.48
CA ALA A 73 -6.73 -5.09 -5.26
C ALA A 73 -7.73 -6.19 -4.85
N PRO A 74 -7.52 -7.42 -5.28
CA PRO A 74 -8.33 -8.56 -4.87
C PRO A 74 -8.12 -8.84 -3.38
N TYR A 75 -9.09 -9.45 -2.70
CA TYR A 75 -8.84 -10.01 -1.38
C TYR A 75 -8.63 -11.53 -1.46
N TYR A 76 -8.29 -12.15 -0.34
CA TYR A 76 -7.81 -13.54 -0.30
C TYR A 76 -8.78 -14.62 -0.85
N ARG A 77 -10.00 -14.26 -1.26
CA ARG A 77 -11.00 -15.16 -1.83
C ARG A 77 -11.25 -14.93 -3.32
N ASP A 78 -10.50 -14.02 -3.96
CA ASP A 78 -10.82 -13.50 -5.30
C ASP A 78 -10.13 -14.24 -6.45
N ASP A 79 -9.92 -15.55 -6.34
CA ASP A 79 -9.32 -16.34 -7.42
C ASP A 79 -10.13 -16.30 -8.73
N SER A 80 -11.45 -16.10 -8.67
CA SER A 80 -12.27 -15.87 -9.88
C SER A 80 -12.02 -14.52 -10.53
N ILE A 81 -11.65 -13.46 -9.79
CA ILE A 81 -11.18 -12.21 -10.41
C ILE A 81 -9.89 -12.49 -11.19
N LEU A 82 -8.95 -13.21 -10.58
CA LEU A 82 -7.66 -13.54 -11.20
C LEU A 82 -7.84 -14.37 -12.48
N LEU A 83 -8.67 -15.40 -12.44
CA LEU A 83 -9.01 -16.19 -13.63
C LEU A 83 -9.68 -15.32 -14.71
N GLY A 84 -10.57 -14.42 -14.31
CA GLY A 84 -11.32 -13.55 -15.20
C GLY A 84 -10.47 -12.51 -15.93
N ILE A 85 -9.35 -12.06 -15.32
CA ILE A 85 -8.38 -11.17 -15.97
C ILE A 85 -7.31 -11.92 -16.77
N GLY A 86 -7.33 -13.27 -16.79
CA GLY A 86 -6.48 -14.09 -17.63
C GLY A 86 -5.34 -14.81 -16.91
N ILE A 87 -5.27 -14.78 -15.58
CA ILE A 87 -4.35 -15.62 -14.81
C ILE A 87 -4.75 -17.08 -14.97
N THR A 88 -3.78 -17.93 -15.24
CA THR A 88 -4.01 -19.34 -15.48
C THR A 88 -4.12 -20.16 -14.18
N PRO A 89 -4.84 -21.29 -14.17
CA PRO A 89 -4.82 -22.22 -13.04
C PRO A 89 -3.42 -22.66 -12.62
N TYR A 90 -2.50 -22.82 -13.57
CA TYR A 90 -1.10 -23.13 -13.30
C TYR A 90 -0.43 -22.09 -12.42
N GLU A 91 -0.57 -20.80 -12.79
CA GLU A 91 0.02 -19.69 -12.04
C GLU A 91 -0.56 -19.60 -10.62
N LEU A 92 -1.87 -19.83 -10.46
CA LEU A 92 -2.51 -19.89 -9.14
C LEU A 92 -1.98 -21.07 -8.30
N MET A 93 -1.81 -22.24 -8.92
CA MET A 93 -1.31 -23.42 -8.24
C MET A 93 0.16 -23.30 -7.84
N LEU A 94 0.99 -22.58 -8.59
CA LEU A 94 2.35 -22.27 -8.19
C LEU A 94 2.39 -21.53 -6.84
N GLN A 95 1.44 -20.62 -6.60
CA GLN A 95 1.33 -19.92 -5.31
C GLN A 95 0.81 -20.87 -4.20
N VAL A 96 -0.20 -21.73 -4.47
CA VAL A 96 -0.69 -22.73 -3.50
C VAL A 96 0.44 -23.63 -3.02
N PHE A 97 1.36 -24.02 -3.93
CA PHE A 97 2.50 -24.87 -3.61
C PHE A 97 3.76 -24.12 -3.18
N ALA A 98 3.69 -22.78 -3.07
CA ALA A 98 4.81 -21.89 -2.75
C ALA A 98 6.04 -22.15 -3.63
N LYS A 99 5.85 -22.27 -4.94
CA LYS A 99 6.90 -22.58 -5.91
C LYS A 99 7.76 -21.37 -6.25
N LYS A 100 9.01 -21.60 -6.64
CA LYS A 100 9.98 -20.57 -7.06
C LYS A 100 9.44 -19.67 -8.16
N ASP A 101 8.74 -20.25 -9.14
CA ASP A 101 8.20 -19.55 -10.30
C ASP A 101 6.77 -19.03 -10.08
N ASP A 102 6.30 -18.97 -8.82
CA ASP A 102 5.09 -18.23 -8.46
C ASP A 102 5.20 -16.78 -8.98
N PRO A 103 4.35 -16.37 -9.94
CA PRO A 103 4.47 -15.07 -10.59
C PRO A 103 4.16 -13.89 -9.66
N PHE A 104 3.53 -14.16 -8.51
CA PHE A 104 3.09 -13.14 -7.57
C PHE A 104 4.16 -12.81 -6.55
N SER A 105 4.74 -13.82 -5.92
CA SER A 105 5.65 -13.63 -4.79
C SER A 105 6.96 -14.44 -4.86
N GLY A 106 7.10 -15.36 -5.84
CA GLY A 106 8.25 -16.27 -5.86
C GLY A 106 8.26 -17.21 -4.65
N GLY A 107 7.08 -17.66 -4.22
CA GLY A 107 6.91 -18.54 -3.07
C GLY A 107 6.99 -17.88 -1.69
N ARG A 108 6.99 -16.50 -1.61
CA ARG A 108 7.13 -15.77 -0.33
C ARG A 108 5.83 -15.54 0.42
N THR A 109 4.68 -15.63 -0.27
CA THR A 109 3.37 -15.49 0.36
C THR A 109 2.43 -16.60 -0.11
N TYR A 110 1.35 -16.82 0.61
CA TYR A 110 0.41 -17.89 0.33
C TYR A 110 -0.70 -17.46 -0.64
N TYR A 111 -1.50 -18.42 -1.06
CA TYR A 111 -2.52 -18.32 -2.10
C TYR A 111 -3.45 -17.11 -1.97
N SER A 112 -3.88 -16.61 -3.11
CA SER A 112 -4.75 -15.44 -3.27
C SER A 112 -4.22 -14.14 -2.67
N HIS A 113 -2.90 -14.00 -2.60
CA HIS A 113 -2.22 -12.73 -2.34
C HIS A 113 -1.41 -12.35 -3.59
N PRO A 114 -2.09 -12.02 -4.69
CA PRO A 114 -1.43 -11.73 -5.95
C PRO A 114 -0.71 -10.39 -5.89
N SER A 115 0.32 -10.27 -6.73
CA SER A 115 1.01 -9.02 -7.00
C SER A 115 1.47 -9.06 -8.46
N LEU A 116 0.93 -8.17 -9.31
CA LEU A 116 1.07 -8.27 -10.75
C LEU A 116 1.41 -6.92 -11.37
N ASN A 117 2.42 -6.91 -12.25
CA ASN A 117 2.79 -5.75 -13.04
C ASN A 117 3.10 -6.20 -14.48
N ARG A 118 2.06 -6.50 -15.25
CA ARG A 118 2.11 -6.89 -16.66
C ARG A 118 1.37 -5.85 -17.51
N ASP A 119 1.84 -5.56 -18.72
CA ASP A 119 1.25 -4.52 -19.55
C ASP A 119 -0.07 -4.92 -20.21
N ASP A 120 -0.29 -6.21 -20.39
CA ASP A 120 -1.48 -6.81 -21.01
C ASP A 120 -2.63 -7.09 -20.02
N MET A 121 -2.45 -6.83 -18.75
CA MET A 121 -3.41 -7.12 -17.67
C MET A 121 -3.56 -5.93 -16.71
N PRO A 122 -4.69 -5.85 -15.96
CA PRO A 122 -4.82 -4.92 -14.85
C PRO A 122 -3.68 -5.06 -13.86
N LYS A 123 -3.23 -3.95 -13.29
CA LYS A 123 -2.15 -3.94 -12.30
C LYS A 123 -2.67 -4.34 -10.93
N ILE A 124 -1.89 -5.15 -10.22
CA ILE A 124 -2.20 -5.57 -8.85
C ILE A 124 -1.00 -5.21 -7.97
N PRO A 125 -1.08 -4.13 -7.16
CA PRO A 125 -0.03 -3.82 -6.18
C PRO A 125 0.05 -4.91 -5.11
N HIS A 126 1.13 -4.88 -4.32
CA HIS A 126 1.20 -5.72 -3.13
C HIS A 126 0.04 -5.40 -2.18
N GLN A 127 -0.48 -6.43 -1.54
CA GLN A 127 -1.43 -6.33 -0.45
C GLN A 127 -1.10 -7.38 0.62
N SER A 128 -1.29 -6.99 1.87
CA SER A 128 -1.08 -7.89 2.99
C SER A 128 -2.27 -8.82 3.22
N SER A 129 -2.07 -9.74 4.14
CA SER A 129 -3.13 -10.63 4.62
C SER A 129 -4.00 -10.01 5.74
N ALA A 130 -3.61 -8.85 6.26
CA ALA A 130 -4.39 -8.15 7.27
C ALA A 130 -5.68 -7.62 6.62
N THR A 131 -6.82 -8.12 7.10
CA THR A 131 -8.13 -7.89 6.51
C THR A 131 -8.48 -6.40 6.51
N GLY A 132 -8.87 -5.86 5.37
CA GLY A 132 -9.24 -4.44 5.20
C GLY A 132 -8.08 -3.49 4.92
N MET A 133 -6.83 -3.90 5.20
CA MET A 133 -5.66 -3.02 5.07
C MET A 133 -5.43 -2.54 3.63
N GLN A 134 -5.77 -3.33 2.62
CA GLN A 134 -5.65 -2.97 1.21
C GLN A 134 -6.52 -1.76 0.80
N ALA A 135 -7.50 -1.38 1.60
CA ALA A 135 -8.39 -0.27 1.26
C ALA A 135 -7.61 1.06 1.11
N ILE A 136 -6.67 1.34 2.01
CA ILE A 136 -5.87 2.56 1.97
C ILE A 136 -4.88 2.58 0.79
N PRO A 137 -4.02 1.59 0.59
CA PRO A 137 -3.14 1.53 -0.58
C PRO A 137 -3.90 1.64 -1.91
N THR A 138 -5.03 0.94 -2.03
CA THR A 138 -5.85 0.98 -3.26
C THR A 138 -6.47 2.35 -3.48
N THR A 139 -6.94 3.01 -2.42
CA THR A 139 -7.40 4.41 -2.50
C THR A 139 -6.25 5.33 -2.87
N GLY A 140 -5.03 5.05 -2.40
CA GLY A 140 -3.80 5.73 -2.80
C GLY A 140 -3.51 5.61 -4.30
N VAL A 141 -3.79 4.46 -4.93
CA VAL A 141 -3.71 4.31 -6.40
C VAL A 141 -4.69 5.27 -7.08
N ALA A 142 -5.95 5.29 -6.66
CA ALA A 142 -6.98 6.18 -7.24
C ALA A 142 -6.65 7.67 -7.03
N MET A 143 -6.12 8.01 -5.86
CA MET A 143 -5.59 9.34 -5.54
C MET A 143 -4.45 9.73 -6.49
N GLY A 144 -3.51 8.84 -6.73
CA GLY A 144 -2.37 9.06 -7.62
C GLY A 144 -2.79 9.20 -9.09
N ILE A 145 -3.73 8.38 -9.56
CA ILE A 145 -4.31 8.51 -10.90
C ILE A 145 -4.96 9.89 -11.07
N GLN A 146 -5.80 10.31 -10.11
CA GLN A 146 -6.44 11.62 -10.16
C GLN A 146 -5.41 12.77 -10.10
N TYR A 147 -4.34 12.63 -9.32
CA TYR A 147 -3.24 13.60 -9.29
C TYR A 147 -2.59 13.73 -10.66
N LYS A 148 -2.21 12.61 -11.29
CA LYS A 148 -1.59 12.60 -12.64
C LYS A 148 -2.52 13.25 -13.68
N GLU A 149 -3.82 12.96 -13.64
CA GLU A 149 -4.81 13.61 -14.52
C GLU A 149 -4.85 15.12 -14.32
N LYS A 150 -4.87 15.61 -13.07
CA LYS A 150 -4.91 17.05 -12.75
C LYS A 150 -3.61 17.78 -13.08
N GLN A 151 -2.47 17.10 -13.04
CA GLN A 151 -1.15 17.67 -13.33
C GLN A 151 -0.70 17.47 -14.80
N GLY A 152 -1.51 16.80 -15.63
CA GLY A 152 -1.14 16.50 -17.01
C GLY A 152 0.00 15.49 -17.14
N LEU A 153 0.14 14.59 -16.17
CA LEU A 153 1.17 13.54 -16.11
C LEU A 153 0.62 12.15 -16.52
N SER A 154 -0.68 12.04 -16.77
CA SER A 154 -1.30 10.79 -17.22
C SER A 154 -1.11 10.56 -18.71
N ASP A 155 -1.07 9.30 -19.10
CA ASP A 155 -1.19 8.90 -20.49
C ASP A 155 -2.55 9.33 -21.05
N ASP A 156 -2.64 9.48 -22.37
CA ASP A 156 -3.89 9.77 -23.04
C ASP A 156 -4.69 8.46 -23.26
N TYR A 157 -5.63 8.22 -22.38
CA TYR A 157 -6.54 7.08 -22.49
C TYR A 157 -7.86 7.40 -23.22
N GLY A 158 -8.04 8.63 -23.73
CA GLY A 158 -9.31 9.08 -24.33
C GLY A 158 -10.49 8.88 -23.39
N THR A 159 -11.50 8.10 -23.82
CA THR A 159 -12.67 7.73 -22.98
C THR A 159 -12.40 6.55 -22.04
N GLU A 160 -11.28 5.85 -22.24
CA GLU A 160 -10.93 4.62 -21.52
C GLU A 160 -10.05 4.88 -20.29
N LYS A 161 -10.34 5.95 -19.54
CA LYS A 161 -9.60 6.32 -18.33
C LYS A 161 -9.55 5.17 -17.32
N PRO A 162 -8.42 4.98 -16.61
CA PRO A 162 -8.29 3.87 -15.67
C PRO A 162 -9.29 3.97 -14.51
N VAL A 163 -9.78 2.82 -14.06
CA VAL A 163 -10.60 2.63 -12.87
C VAL A 163 -9.80 1.80 -11.87
N VAL A 164 -10.02 2.06 -10.59
CA VAL A 164 -9.43 1.30 -9.51
C VAL A 164 -10.51 0.50 -8.80
N VAL A 165 -10.26 -0.79 -8.55
CA VAL A 165 -11.17 -1.66 -7.79
C VAL A 165 -10.50 -2.10 -6.51
N CYS A 166 -11.16 -1.88 -5.38
CA CYS A 166 -10.80 -2.43 -4.08
C CYS A 166 -11.82 -3.49 -3.71
N SER A 167 -11.43 -4.75 -3.70
CA SER A 167 -12.29 -5.85 -3.26
C SER A 167 -12.15 -6.09 -1.77
N LEU A 168 -13.28 -6.22 -1.07
CA LEU A 168 -13.38 -6.36 0.37
C LEU A 168 -14.40 -7.46 0.73
N GLY A 169 -14.15 -8.17 1.82
CA GLY A 169 -15.18 -8.91 2.51
C GLY A 169 -16.03 -7.98 3.40
N ASP A 170 -17.19 -8.41 3.77
CA ASP A 170 -18.14 -7.69 4.63
C ASP A 170 -17.57 -7.40 6.02
N ALA A 171 -16.93 -8.38 6.64
CA ALA A 171 -16.27 -8.20 7.94
C ALA A 171 -15.13 -7.18 7.87
N SER A 172 -14.35 -7.13 6.79
CA SER A 172 -13.28 -6.16 6.63
C SER A 172 -13.76 -4.71 6.62
N CYS A 173 -15.03 -4.46 6.32
CA CYS A 173 -15.60 -3.11 6.37
C CYS A 173 -15.74 -2.54 7.79
N THR A 174 -15.50 -3.34 8.82
CA THR A 174 -15.47 -2.88 10.22
C THR A 174 -14.12 -2.32 10.64
N GLU A 175 -13.08 -2.52 9.83
CA GLU A 175 -11.74 -1.97 10.10
C GLU A 175 -11.70 -0.45 9.98
N GLY A 176 -10.93 0.20 10.89
CA GLY A 176 -10.80 1.64 10.92
C GLY A 176 -10.22 2.22 9.64
N GLU A 177 -9.26 1.54 9.04
CA GLU A 177 -8.59 1.93 7.80
C GLU A 177 -9.55 1.96 6.59
N VAL A 178 -10.57 1.11 6.58
CA VAL A 178 -11.62 1.18 5.54
C VAL A 178 -12.41 2.49 5.68
N SER A 179 -12.72 2.90 6.92
CA SER A 179 -13.37 4.19 7.17
C SER A 179 -12.54 5.37 6.68
N GLU A 180 -11.23 5.35 6.94
CA GLU A 180 -10.30 6.39 6.46
C GLU A 180 -10.24 6.43 4.93
N ALA A 181 -10.19 5.27 4.27
CA ALA A 181 -10.22 5.17 2.82
C ALA A 181 -11.51 5.73 2.22
N LEU A 182 -12.67 5.36 2.76
CA LEU A 182 -13.98 5.87 2.33
C LEU A 182 -14.09 7.37 2.54
N GLN A 183 -13.64 7.90 3.69
CA GLN A 183 -13.64 9.33 3.98
C GLN A 183 -12.84 10.13 2.94
N MET A 184 -11.64 9.67 2.59
CA MET A 184 -10.80 10.35 1.61
C MET A 184 -11.36 10.20 0.19
N ALA A 185 -11.88 9.04 -0.17
CA ALA A 185 -12.51 8.83 -1.47
C ALA A 185 -13.74 9.73 -1.65
N ALA A 186 -14.57 9.85 -0.62
CA ALA A 186 -15.73 10.74 -0.62
C ALA A 186 -15.32 12.22 -0.71
N LEU A 187 -14.36 12.63 0.13
CA LEU A 187 -13.91 14.03 0.23
C LEU A 187 -13.29 14.53 -1.09
N LYS A 188 -12.49 13.69 -1.74
CA LYS A 188 -11.71 14.07 -2.92
C LYS A 188 -12.29 13.55 -4.24
N GLN A 189 -13.35 12.73 -4.18
CA GLN A 189 -14.01 12.12 -5.33
C GLN A 189 -13.01 11.35 -6.21
N TYR A 190 -12.42 10.29 -5.62
CA TYR A 190 -11.47 9.43 -6.34
C TYR A 190 -12.17 8.42 -7.25
N PRO A 191 -11.59 8.05 -8.41
CA PRO A 191 -12.17 7.11 -9.37
C PRO A 191 -11.99 5.64 -8.93
N ILE A 192 -12.68 5.23 -7.87
CA ILE A 192 -12.56 3.92 -7.23
C ILE A 192 -13.91 3.22 -7.06
N VAL A 193 -13.91 1.92 -7.28
CA VAL A 193 -15.02 1.01 -6.95
C VAL A 193 -14.61 0.17 -5.75
N TYR A 194 -15.33 0.27 -4.65
CA TYR A 194 -15.24 -0.68 -3.54
C TYR A 194 -16.24 -1.80 -3.78
N LEU A 195 -15.74 -3.00 -4.08
CA LEU A 195 -16.55 -4.20 -4.24
C LEU A 195 -16.59 -4.95 -2.91
N VAL A 196 -17.73 -4.87 -2.21
CA VAL A 196 -17.91 -5.55 -0.92
C VAL A 196 -18.72 -6.83 -1.14
N GLN A 197 -18.08 -7.96 -0.88
CA GLN A 197 -18.65 -9.30 -1.04
C GLN A 197 -19.13 -9.79 0.32
N ASP A 198 -20.44 -9.67 0.54
CA ASP A 198 -21.10 -9.91 1.81
C ASP A 198 -21.68 -11.33 1.86
N ASN A 199 -21.03 -12.19 2.61
CA ASN A 199 -21.42 -13.58 2.81
C ASN A 199 -21.93 -13.89 4.21
N ASP A 200 -22.13 -12.86 5.03
CA ASP A 200 -22.61 -12.90 6.41
C ASP A 200 -21.68 -13.58 7.44
N TRP A 201 -20.47 -14.01 7.03
CA TRP A 201 -19.54 -14.74 7.90
C TRP A 201 -18.15 -14.13 7.95
N ASP A 202 -17.64 -13.94 9.15
CA ASP A 202 -16.21 -13.82 9.44
C ASP A 202 -15.56 -15.21 9.37
N ILE A 203 -14.67 -15.60 10.27
CA ILE A 203 -14.20 -17.00 10.32
C ILE A 203 -15.33 -17.90 10.86
N SER A 204 -15.84 -17.62 12.04
CA SER A 204 -16.89 -18.39 12.73
C SER A 204 -17.96 -17.52 13.38
N ALA A 205 -17.75 -16.22 13.43
CA ALA A 205 -18.76 -15.27 13.89
C ALA A 205 -19.63 -14.82 12.70
N ASN A 206 -20.92 -14.68 12.91
CA ASN A 206 -21.85 -14.21 11.90
C ASN A 206 -22.03 -12.68 11.96
N ALA A 207 -22.75 -12.14 10.98
CA ALA A 207 -23.00 -10.70 10.86
C ALA A 207 -23.70 -10.10 12.08
N GLU A 208 -24.61 -10.82 12.72
CA GLU A 208 -25.36 -10.34 13.89
C GLU A 208 -24.47 -10.16 15.11
N GLU A 209 -23.40 -10.95 15.22
CA GLU A 209 -22.45 -10.88 16.33
C GLU A 209 -21.44 -9.72 16.17
N THR A 210 -21.11 -9.33 14.95
CA THR A 210 -19.94 -8.49 14.68
C THR A 210 -20.26 -7.15 14.04
N ARG A 211 -21.46 -6.92 13.51
CA ARG A 211 -21.80 -5.72 12.75
C ARG A 211 -23.11 -5.09 13.21
N ALA A 212 -23.06 -3.82 13.58
CA ALA A 212 -24.27 -3.04 13.89
C ALA A 212 -25.12 -2.76 12.62
N GLN A 213 -24.46 -2.75 11.44
CA GLN A 213 -25.10 -2.48 10.14
C GLN A 213 -24.19 -2.96 9.00
N ASP A 214 -24.81 -3.25 7.85
CA ASP A 214 -24.06 -3.59 6.64
C ASP A 214 -23.42 -2.35 5.99
N ILE A 215 -22.53 -2.56 5.02
CA ILE A 215 -21.82 -1.49 4.34
C ILE A 215 -22.74 -0.52 3.62
N SER A 216 -23.91 -0.96 3.14
CA SER A 216 -24.84 -0.08 2.41
C SER A 216 -25.44 0.99 3.30
N LYS A 217 -25.64 0.69 4.58
CA LYS A 217 -26.08 1.65 5.60
C LYS A 217 -24.90 2.45 6.14
N TYR A 218 -23.77 1.81 6.39
CA TYR A 218 -22.58 2.46 6.90
C TYR A 218 -22.08 3.56 5.95
N ALA A 219 -22.04 3.28 4.66
CA ALA A 219 -21.59 4.20 3.64
C ALA A 219 -22.48 5.45 3.46
N GLN A 220 -23.71 5.46 3.97
CA GLN A 220 -24.58 6.65 3.92
C GLN A 220 -24.02 7.84 4.71
N GLY A 221 -23.09 7.60 5.64
CA GLY A 221 -22.36 8.64 6.35
C GLY A 221 -21.30 9.38 5.50
N PHE A 222 -20.92 8.83 4.35
CA PHE A 222 -19.89 9.39 3.46
C PHE A 222 -20.53 10.05 2.23
N ASN A 223 -20.79 11.35 2.34
CA ASN A 223 -21.41 12.10 1.25
C ASN A 223 -20.57 12.05 -0.04
N GLY A 224 -21.19 11.66 -1.16
CA GLY A 224 -20.53 11.60 -2.46
C GLY A 224 -20.11 10.20 -2.88
N ILE A 225 -20.39 9.17 -2.08
CA ILE A 225 -20.29 7.77 -2.47
C ILE A 225 -21.69 7.24 -2.77
N GLU A 226 -21.88 6.71 -3.97
CA GLU A 226 -23.10 5.99 -4.34
C GLU A 226 -22.94 4.50 -3.99
N VAL A 227 -24.02 3.87 -3.51
CA VAL A 227 -24.04 2.46 -3.13
C VAL A 227 -25.11 1.72 -3.89
N ARG A 228 -24.78 0.53 -4.42
CA ARG A 228 -25.78 -0.43 -4.94
C ARG A 228 -25.64 -1.76 -4.24
N THR A 229 -26.75 -2.24 -3.72
CA THR A 229 -26.87 -3.59 -3.14
C THR A 229 -27.53 -4.52 -4.16
N ILE A 230 -26.91 -5.67 -4.43
CA ILE A 230 -27.35 -6.64 -5.43
C ILE A 230 -27.25 -8.08 -4.90
N ASP A 231 -27.98 -9.02 -5.54
CA ASP A 231 -27.71 -10.45 -5.43
C ASP A 231 -26.44 -10.78 -6.26
N GLY A 232 -25.30 -10.85 -5.58
CA GLY A 232 -24.01 -11.14 -6.19
C GLY A 232 -23.82 -12.59 -6.63
N SER A 233 -24.78 -13.47 -6.34
CA SER A 233 -24.78 -14.85 -6.82
C SER A 233 -25.46 -15.01 -8.20
N ASP A 234 -26.13 -13.96 -8.70
CA ASP A 234 -26.67 -13.90 -10.05
C ASP A 234 -25.69 -13.19 -10.99
N PHE A 235 -25.18 -13.91 -11.99
CA PHE A 235 -24.16 -13.37 -12.91
C PHE A 235 -24.73 -12.26 -13.82
N ASP A 236 -25.98 -12.39 -14.31
CA ASP A 236 -26.54 -11.38 -15.19
C ASP A 236 -26.75 -10.04 -14.49
N ILE A 237 -27.31 -10.08 -13.27
CA ILE A 237 -27.45 -8.90 -12.42
C ILE A 237 -26.08 -8.29 -12.09
N SER A 238 -25.13 -9.12 -11.70
CA SER A 238 -23.76 -8.70 -11.36
C SER A 238 -23.06 -8.06 -12.56
N PHE A 239 -23.13 -8.68 -13.76
CA PHE A 239 -22.47 -8.20 -14.97
C PHE A 239 -23.02 -6.85 -15.44
N GLN A 240 -24.35 -6.71 -15.44
CA GLN A 240 -24.99 -5.44 -15.84
C GLN A 240 -24.66 -4.33 -14.85
N THR A 241 -24.70 -4.62 -13.53
CA THR A 241 -24.35 -3.64 -12.50
C THR A 241 -22.89 -3.22 -12.59
N MET A 242 -21.96 -4.16 -12.69
CA MET A 242 -20.53 -3.83 -12.78
C MET A 242 -20.22 -3.02 -14.02
N ARG A 243 -20.79 -3.37 -15.19
CA ARG A 243 -20.63 -2.58 -16.42
C ARG A 243 -21.06 -1.14 -16.22
N GLU A 244 -22.26 -0.91 -15.71
CA GLU A 244 -22.78 0.44 -15.45
C GLU A 244 -21.91 1.22 -14.45
N VAL A 245 -21.49 0.58 -13.37
CA VAL A 245 -20.64 1.21 -12.34
C VAL A 245 -19.27 1.58 -12.92
N PHE A 246 -18.66 0.71 -13.71
CA PHE A 246 -17.39 1.02 -14.36
C PHE A 246 -17.52 2.19 -15.35
N GLU A 247 -18.60 2.24 -16.15
CA GLU A 247 -18.87 3.37 -17.04
C GLU A 247 -19.00 4.68 -16.25
N ILE A 248 -19.76 4.70 -15.15
CA ILE A 248 -19.92 5.86 -14.27
C ILE A 248 -18.57 6.31 -13.71
N VAL A 249 -17.77 5.40 -13.14
CA VAL A 249 -16.50 5.76 -12.51
C VAL A 249 -15.47 6.22 -13.55
N ARG A 250 -15.46 5.63 -14.77
CA ARG A 250 -14.61 6.10 -15.88
C ARG A 250 -14.96 7.50 -16.34
N GLU A 251 -16.27 7.80 -16.49
CA GLU A 251 -16.73 9.09 -17.00
C GLU A 251 -16.74 10.17 -15.91
N GLU A 252 -17.36 9.87 -14.76
CA GLU A 252 -17.64 10.88 -13.72
C GLU A 252 -16.50 11.04 -12.71
N ARG A 253 -15.52 10.13 -12.71
CA ARG A 253 -14.33 10.16 -11.82
C ARG A 253 -14.69 10.30 -10.34
N ARG A 254 -15.64 9.51 -9.87
CA ARG A 254 -16.12 9.50 -8.48
C ARG A 254 -16.19 8.11 -7.88
N PRO A 255 -16.15 7.99 -6.54
CA PRO A 255 -16.19 6.68 -5.87
C PRO A 255 -17.57 6.03 -5.92
N PHE A 256 -17.56 4.71 -5.92
CA PHE A 256 -18.76 3.88 -5.91
C PHE A 256 -18.58 2.65 -5.00
N ILE A 257 -19.64 2.20 -4.33
CA ILE A 257 -19.67 0.94 -3.58
C ILE A 257 -20.65 -0.01 -4.26
N VAL A 258 -20.21 -1.21 -4.60
CA VAL A 258 -21.06 -2.34 -4.98
C VAL A 258 -21.10 -3.31 -3.80
N HIS A 259 -22.25 -3.39 -3.14
CA HIS A 259 -22.52 -4.32 -2.04
C HIS A 259 -23.19 -5.58 -2.62
N ALA A 260 -22.44 -6.66 -2.75
CA ALA A 260 -22.87 -7.91 -3.36
C ALA A 260 -23.15 -8.96 -2.29
N LYS A 261 -24.43 -9.34 -2.13
CA LYS A 261 -24.84 -10.45 -1.25
C LYS A 261 -24.51 -11.78 -1.92
N VAL A 262 -23.64 -12.58 -1.32
CA VAL A 262 -23.13 -13.83 -1.88
C VAL A 262 -23.23 -14.98 -0.87
N PRO A 263 -23.36 -16.26 -1.27
CA PRO A 263 -23.24 -17.37 -0.34
C PRO A 263 -21.77 -17.76 -0.15
N LEU A 264 -21.37 -18.15 1.06
CA LEU A 264 -20.11 -18.82 1.29
C LEU A 264 -20.31 -20.35 1.17
N LEU A 265 -19.88 -20.93 0.05
CA LEU A 265 -20.05 -22.36 -0.23
C LEU A 265 -18.83 -23.20 0.16
N GLY A 266 -17.65 -22.60 0.14
CA GLY A 266 -16.40 -23.21 0.61
C GLY A 266 -16.25 -23.13 2.12
N HIS A 267 -15.12 -23.61 2.62
CA HIS A 267 -14.65 -23.30 3.97
C HIS A 267 -14.21 -21.85 4.03
N HIS A 268 -14.14 -21.27 5.23
CA HIS A 268 -13.60 -19.91 5.35
C HIS A 268 -12.14 -19.88 4.85
N THR A 269 -11.34 -20.80 5.35
CA THR A 269 -10.00 -21.13 4.85
C THR A 269 -9.77 -22.64 4.93
N SER A 270 -8.69 -23.13 4.35
CA SER A 270 -8.32 -24.55 4.36
C SER A 270 -8.19 -25.17 5.75
N GLY A 271 -7.90 -24.36 6.78
CA GLY A 271 -7.74 -24.82 8.17
C GLY A 271 -9.01 -24.78 9.02
N VAL A 272 -10.09 -24.18 8.54
CA VAL A 272 -11.33 -23.99 9.31
C VAL A 272 -12.52 -24.59 8.58
N ARG A 273 -13.04 -25.68 9.12
CA ARG A 273 -14.13 -26.45 8.50
C ARG A 273 -15.47 -25.80 8.78
N LYS A 274 -16.27 -25.51 7.73
CA LYS A 274 -17.58 -24.87 7.81
C LYS A 274 -18.59 -25.68 8.64
N GLU A 275 -18.50 -26.99 8.63
CA GLU A 275 -19.36 -27.90 9.36
C GLU A 275 -19.23 -27.80 10.90
N TRP A 276 -18.19 -27.12 11.40
CA TRP A 276 -17.95 -26.96 12.83
C TRP A 276 -18.80 -25.87 13.47
N TYR A 277 -19.25 -24.87 12.68
CA TYR A 277 -19.85 -23.65 13.23
C TYR A 277 -21.03 -23.11 12.44
N ARG A 278 -21.30 -23.60 11.20
CA ARG A 278 -22.38 -23.10 10.34
C ARG A 278 -23.57 -24.00 10.36
N ASP A 279 -24.76 -23.40 10.49
CA ASP A 279 -26.09 -24.03 10.44
C ASP A 279 -26.87 -23.67 9.17
N ASP A 280 -26.35 -22.76 8.32
CA ASP A 280 -26.99 -22.25 7.10
C ASP A 280 -26.54 -22.96 5.80
N LEU A 281 -25.82 -24.08 5.88
CA LEU A 281 -25.19 -24.73 4.73
C LEU A 281 -26.16 -25.12 3.62
N ASP A 282 -27.34 -25.62 3.97
CA ASP A 282 -28.36 -26.01 3.00
C ASP A 282 -28.97 -24.79 2.31
N GLU A 283 -29.22 -23.70 3.04
CA GLU A 283 -29.71 -22.45 2.49
C GLU A 283 -28.68 -21.82 1.56
N ALA A 284 -27.42 -21.77 1.96
CA ALA A 284 -26.34 -21.28 1.15
C ALA A 284 -26.20 -22.07 -0.17
N ALA A 285 -26.35 -23.39 -0.14
CA ALA A 285 -26.29 -24.25 -1.33
C ALA A 285 -27.36 -23.92 -2.37
N LEU A 286 -28.54 -23.47 -1.96
CA LEU A 286 -29.60 -23.04 -2.88
C LEU A 286 -29.25 -21.79 -3.70
N ARG A 287 -28.28 -21.02 -3.22
CA ARG A 287 -27.81 -19.80 -3.86
C ARG A 287 -26.55 -20.02 -4.71
N ASP A 288 -26.17 -21.27 -5.03
CA ASP A 288 -24.96 -21.58 -5.81
C ASP A 288 -24.95 -20.84 -7.16
N PRO A 289 -24.01 -19.90 -7.40
CA PRO A 289 -23.93 -19.14 -8.63
C PRO A 289 -23.64 -20.01 -9.86
N TYR A 290 -22.98 -21.15 -9.67
CA TYR A 290 -22.71 -22.10 -10.75
C TYR A 290 -23.99 -22.68 -11.33
N LEU A 291 -24.92 -23.12 -10.49
CA LEU A 291 -26.21 -23.66 -10.92
C LEU A 291 -27.07 -22.59 -11.59
N LYS A 292 -27.09 -21.37 -11.04
CA LYS A 292 -27.79 -20.22 -11.61
C LYS A 292 -27.26 -19.88 -13.02
N LEU A 293 -25.94 -19.79 -13.19
CA LEU A 293 -25.33 -19.45 -14.49
C LEU A 293 -25.51 -20.56 -15.52
N LYS A 294 -25.40 -21.84 -15.13
CA LYS A 294 -25.69 -22.98 -16.02
C LYS A 294 -27.10 -22.90 -16.57
N GLU A 295 -28.08 -22.60 -15.72
CA GLU A 295 -29.49 -22.43 -16.13
C GLU A 295 -29.69 -21.17 -17.02
N ALA A 296 -28.99 -20.08 -16.72
CA ALA A 296 -29.00 -18.88 -17.57
C ALA A 296 -28.44 -19.16 -18.98
N CYS A 297 -27.38 -19.97 -19.10
CA CYS A 297 -26.84 -20.42 -20.38
C CYS A 297 -27.87 -21.25 -21.17
N ARG A 298 -28.58 -22.19 -20.53
CA ARG A 298 -29.64 -22.98 -21.15
C ARG A 298 -30.75 -22.08 -21.70
N LYS A 299 -31.24 -21.13 -20.88
CA LYS A 299 -32.27 -20.15 -21.28
C LYS A 299 -31.81 -19.24 -22.43
N ALA A 300 -30.52 -18.96 -22.53
CA ALA A 300 -29.92 -18.21 -23.65
C ALA A 300 -29.69 -19.08 -24.89
N GLY A 301 -30.00 -20.38 -24.86
CA GLY A 301 -29.88 -21.29 -26.00
C GLY A 301 -28.49 -21.87 -26.20
N VAL A 302 -27.70 -22.03 -25.12
CA VAL A 302 -26.47 -22.84 -25.14
C VAL A 302 -26.87 -24.31 -25.07
N ASP A 303 -26.30 -25.13 -25.96
CA ASP A 303 -26.61 -26.57 -26.03
C ASP A 303 -26.08 -27.29 -24.79
N GLU A 304 -26.88 -28.25 -24.27
CA GLU A 304 -26.48 -29.04 -23.09
C GLU A 304 -25.18 -29.83 -23.34
N ALA A 305 -24.97 -30.30 -24.58
CA ALA A 305 -23.75 -30.99 -24.95
C ALA A 305 -22.51 -30.10 -24.80
N ASP A 306 -22.62 -28.79 -25.12
CA ASP A 306 -21.52 -27.83 -24.94
C ASP A 306 -21.23 -27.59 -23.47
N LEU A 307 -22.26 -27.46 -22.61
CA LEU A 307 -22.09 -27.29 -21.16
C LEU A 307 -21.37 -28.50 -20.53
N VAL A 308 -21.82 -29.73 -20.86
CA VAL A 308 -21.20 -30.97 -20.38
C VAL A 308 -19.77 -31.11 -20.89
N ASN A 309 -19.51 -30.74 -22.15
CA ASN A 309 -18.17 -30.77 -22.73
C ASN A 309 -17.22 -29.81 -22.02
N VAL A 310 -17.65 -28.58 -21.70
CA VAL A 310 -16.87 -27.60 -20.92
C VAL A 310 -16.51 -28.18 -19.56
N GLU A 311 -17.45 -28.78 -18.84
CA GLU A 311 -17.21 -29.40 -17.52
C GLU A 311 -16.14 -30.50 -17.61
N ALA A 312 -16.24 -31.37 -18.62
CA ALA A 312 -15.29 -32.48 -18.80
C ALA A 312 -13.89 -32.01 -19.20
N GLN A 313 -13.81 -31.05 -20.14
CA GLN A 313 -12.53 -30.47 -20.57
C GLN A 313 -11.84 -29.71 -19.44
N THR A 314 -12.59 -28.92 -18.68
CA THR A 314 -12.07 -28.19 -17.52
C THR A 314 -11.48 -29.11 -16.47
N ARG A 315 -12.16 -30.21 -16.15
CA ARG A 315 -11.65 -31.19 -15.18
C ARG A 315 -10.31 -31.78 -15.63
N LYS A 316 -10.20 -32.20 -16.88
CA LYS A 316 -8.96 -32.70 -17.45
C LYS A 316 -7.84 -31.65 -17.40
N TYR A 317 -8.15 -30.42 -17.82
CA TYR A 317 -7.21 -29.31 -17.81
C TYR A 317 -6.67 -29.01 -16.40
N ILE A 318 -7.56 -28.95 -15.40
CA ILE A 318 -7.15 -28.71 -14.01
C ILE A 318 -6.28 -29.86 -13.47
N ASP A 319 -6.56 -31.11 -13.84
CA ASP A 319 -5.74 -32.26 -13.43
C ASP A 319 -4.33 -32.18 -14.02
N GLU A 320 -4.20 -31.78 -15.30
CA GLU A 320 -2.91 -31.60 -15.97
C GLU A 320 -2.11 -30.44 -15.35
N GLU A 321 -2.74 -29.28 -15.13
CA GLU A 321 -2.08 -28.12 -14.53
C GLU A 321 -1.68 -28.35 -13.06
N TYR A 322 -2.49 -29.11 -12.31
CA TYR A 322 -2.15 -29.52 -10.94
C TYR A 322 -0.87 -30.35 -10.90
N ALA A 323 -0.78 -31.37 -11.75
CA ALA A 323 0.39 -32.23 -11.81
C ALA A 323 1.65 -31.43 -12.22
N ARG A 324 1.51 -30.52 -13.19
CA ARG A 324 2.58 -29.66 -13.66
C ARG A 324 3.07 -28.70 -12.58
N ALA A 325 2.15 -28.01 -11.88
CA ALA A 325 2.50 -27.06 -10.83
C ALA A 325 3.11 -27.75 -9.60
N PHE A 326 2.60 -28.94 -9.24
CA PHE A 326 3.16 -29.72 -8.14
C PHE A 326 4.60 -30.13 -8.40
N ALA A 327 4.95 -30.47 -9.66
CA ALA A 327 6.29 -30.85 -10.08
C ALA A 327 7.26 -29.66 -10.29
N ALA A 328 6.79 -28.42 -10.21
CA ALA A 328 7.63 -27.23 -10.39
C ALA A 328 8.67 -27.09 -9.26
N GLU A 329 9.76 -26.35 -9.52
CA GLU A 329 10.86 -26.16 -8.57
C GLU A 329 10.43 -25.40 -7.30
N ASP A 330 10.98 -25.81 -6.17
CA ASP A 330 10.86 -25.08 -4.90
C ASP A 330 11.88 -23.94 -4.83
N PRO A 331 11.59 -22.84 -4.10
CA PRO A 331 12.57 -21.78 -3.85
C PRO A 331 13.74 -22.31 -3.00
N THR A 332 14.94 -21.74 -3.19
CA THR A 332 16.12 -22.12 -2.40
C THR A 332 16.25 -21.23 -1.15
N PRO A 333 16.90 -21.71 -0.06
CA PRO A 333 17.11 -20.91 1.15
C PRO A 333 17.85 -19.59 0.90
N GLU A 334 18.74 -19.53 -0.08
CA GLU A 334 19.53 -18.35 -0.44
C GLU A 334 18.63 -17.21 -0.92
N SER A 335 17.49 -17.53 -1.57
CA SER A 335 16.55 -16.52 -2.09
C SER A 335 15.78 -15.76 -1.00
N ILE A 336 15.90 -16.14 0.28
CA ILE A 336 15.17 -15.50 1.39
C ILE A 336 15.57 -14.04 1.60
N THR A 337 16.77 -13.64 1.19
CA THR A 337 17.26 -12.27 1.31
C THR A 337 17.07 -11.42 0.06
N ASP A 338 16.61 -12.02 -1.04
CA ASP A 338 16.34 -11.30 -2.28
C ASP A 338 15.19 -10.30 -2.08
N TYR A 339 15.31 -9.14 -2.69
CA TYR A 339 14.29 -8.08 -2.66
C TYR A 339 13.97 -7.51 -1.27
N MET A 340 14.86 -7.64 -0.29
CA MET A 340 14.67 -6.95 1.01
C MET A 340 14.67 -5.44 0.86
N PHE A 341 15.52 -4.92 -0.03
CA PHE A 341 15.56 -3.53 -0.47
C PHE A 341 15.77 -3.44 -1.97
N ALA A 342 15.12 -2.47 -2.60
CA ALA A 342 15.43 -2.09 -3.97
C ALA A 342 16.83 -1.39 -4.01
N PRO A 343 17.58 -1.49 -5.12
CA PRO A 343 18.90 -0.90 -5.23
C PRO A 343 18.87 0.62 -5.00
N THR A 344 19.71 1.10 -4.08
CA THR A 344 19.83 2.52 -3.74
C THR A 344 20.68 3.24 -4.79
N PRO A 345 20.17 4.32 -5.44
CA PRO A 345 20.92 5.02 -6.48
C PRO A 345 22.00 5.98 -5.94
N VAL A 346 21.83 6.45 -4.69
CA VAL A 346 22.75 7.40 -4.06
C VAL A 346 23.78 6.63 -3.23
N THR A 347 24.99 6.49 -3.76
CA THR A 347 26.09 5.72 -3.14
C THR A 347 27.24 6.59 -2.65
N GLU A 348 27.28 7.86 -3.06
CA GLU A 348 28.35 8.81 -2.74
C GLU A 348 27.76 10.15 -2.31
N GLU A 349 28.47 10.85 -1.41
CA GLU A 349 28.16 12.24 -1.05
C GLU A 349 28.56 13.15 -2.21
N LYS A 350 27.65 14.04 -2.64
CA LYS A 350 27.88 15.01 -3.75
C LYS A 350 27.38 16.38 -3.36
N GLY A 351 27.85 17.40 -4.12
CA GLY A 351 27.54 18.79 -3.83
C GLY A 351 28.39 19.36 -2.70
N GLU A 352 28.28 20.67 -2.48
CA GLU A 352 29.06 21.38 -1.46
C GLU A 352 28.21 21.57 -0.19
N ARG A 353 28.70 21.02 0.94
CA ARG A 353 28.03 21.10 2.26
C ARG A 353 27.99 22.54 2.80
N GLU A 354 29.05 23.32 2.59
CA GLU A 354 29.23 24.66 3.14
C GLU A 354 29.73 25.64 2.05
N PRO A 355 28.89 25.92 1.03
CA PRO A 355 29.29 26.77 -0.08
C PRO A 355 29.57 28.21 0.37
N LYS A 356 30.62 28.80 -0.20
CA LYS A 356 31.03 30.17 0.13
C LYS A 356 29.94 31.17 -0.20
N GLY A 357 29.71 32.12 0.71
CA GLY A 357 28.74 33.21 0.52
C GLY A 357 27.30 32.88 0.85
N LYS A 358 26.99 31.63 1.17
CA LYS A 358 25.66 31.25 1.69
C LYS A 358 25.51 31.62 3.16
N LYS A 359 24.27 31.81 3.59
CA LYS A 359 23.93 32.16 4.97
C LYS A 359 23.77 30.91 5.83
N LYS A 360 24.04 31.07 7.13
CA LYS A 360 23.67 30.06 8.13
C LYS A 360 22.17 30.03 8.29
N THR A 361 21.58 28.84 8.24
CA THR A 361 20.13 28.64 8.29
C THR A 361 19.76 27.65 9.37
N VAL A 362 18.53 27.72 9.87
CA VAL A 362 18.01 26.80 10.87
C VAL A 362 17.62 25.47 10.24
N MET A 363 17.64 24.40 11.02
CA MET A 363 17.44 23.04 10.51
C MET A 363 16.08 22.86 9.80
N VAL A 364 15.00 23.47 10.31
CA VAL A 364 13.68 23.39 9.68
C VAL A 364 13.63 24.08 8.30
N ASP A 365 14.36 25.18 8.12
CA ASP A 365 14.42 25.86 6.82
C ASP A 365 15.28 25.07 5.82
N SER A 366 16.34 24.39 6.27
CA SER A 366 17.12 23.49 5.40
C SER A 366 16.26 22.35 4.86
N ALA A 367 15.37 21.79 5.67
CA ALA A 367 14.38 20.78 5.25
C ALA A 367 13.38 21.36 4.24
N LEU A 368 12.82 22.54 4.54
CA LEU A 368 11.89 23.25 3.65
C LEU A 368 12.52 23.51 2.27
N PHE A 369 13.78 23.96 2.24
CA PHE A 369 14.49 24.23 0.98
C PHE A 369 14.74 22.94 0.20
N ALA A 370 15.10 21.84 0.86
CA ALA A 370 15.25 20.54 0.21
C ALA A 370 13.98 20.09 -0.51
N VAL A 371 12.83 20.14 0.20
CA VAL A 371 11.53 19.76 -0.37
C VAL A 371 11.14 20.69 -1.51
N ARG A 372 11.31 22.00 -1.35
CA ARG A 372 11.03 22.98 -2.41
C ARG A 372 11.83 22.71 -3.67
N GLU A 373 13.15 22.57 -3.55
CA GLU A 373 14.07 22.31 -4.68
C GLU A 373 13.71 21.02 -5.43
N LEU A 374 13.31 19.97 -4.70
CA LEU A 374 12.83 18.73 -5.31
C LEU A 374 11.48 18.91 -6.01
N MET A 375 10.54 19.62 -5.41
CA MET A 375 9.23 19.87 -6.03
C MET A 375 9.31 20.80 -7.25
N GLU A 376 10.28 21.70 -7.31
CA GLU A 376 10.56 22.54 -8.50
C GLU A 376 11.03 21.70 -9.69
N LYS A 377 11.85 20.68 -9.45
CA LYS A 377 12.43 19.80 -10.47
C LYS A 377 11.51 18.66 -10.88
N HIS A 378 10.63 18.22 -9.99
CA HIS A 378 9.91 16.95 -10.09
C HIS A 378 8.39 17.14 -9.96
N PRO A 379 7.65 17.20 -11.07
CA PRO A 379 6.19 17.35 -11.03
C PRO A 379 5.47 16.12 -10.44
N GLU A 380 6.12 14.94 -10.39
CA GLU A 380 5.63 13.72 -9.74
C GLU A 380 5.72 13.77 -8.21
N SER A 381 6.38 14.79 -7.64
CA SER A 381 6.47 15.00 -6.19
C SER A 381 5.27 15.77 -5.65
N LEU A 382 4.81 15.38 -4.47
CA LEU A 382 3.73 16.06 -3.74
C LEU A 382 3.95 15.92 -2.23
N LEU A 383 3.31 16.78 -1.46
CA LEU A 383 3.38 16.77 0.01
C LEU A 383 1.97 16.78 0.60
N TYR A 384 1.67 15.84 1.49
CA TYR A 384 0.42 15.83 2.23
C TYR A 384 0.57 15.32 3.67
N GLY A 385 -0.37 15.70 4.49
CA GLY A 385 -0.44 15.39 5.91
C GLY A 385 -1.44 16.32 6.61
N GLN A 386 -1.46 16.30 7.92
CA GLN A 386 -2.30 17.20 8.70
C GLN A 386 -1.64 18.59 8.79
N ASP A 387 -2.39 19.65 8.46
CA ASP A 387 -1.98 21.05 8.58
C ASP A 387 -0.76 21.49 7.74
N VAL A 388 -0.26 20.66 6.82
CA VAL A 388 0.85 21.02 5.92
C VAL A 388 0.47 21.97 4.79
N GLY A 389 -0.83 22.07 4.50
CA GLY A 389 -1.38 22.85 3.39
C GLY A 389 -1.45 24.35 3.64
N ALA A 390 -2.13 25.05 2.73
CA ALA A 390 -2.13 26.47 2.39
C ALA A 390 -1.93 27.50 3.49
N ARG A 391 -2.45 27.32 4.71
CA ARG A 391 -2.45 28.39 5.72
C ARG A 391 -1.29 28.31 6.70
N LEU A 392 -1.03 27.14 7.27
CA LEU A 392 -0.03 26.96 8.32
C LEU A 392 1.32 26.53 7.76
N GLY A 393 1.35 25.54 6.87
CA GLY A 393 2.57 24.97 6.33
C GLY A 393 3.30 24.08 7.33
N GLY A 394 2.55 23.24 8.04
CA GLY A 394 3.03 22.36 9.11
C GLY A 394 3.08 23.03 10.48
N VAL A 395 2.97 22.21 11.54
CA VAL A 395 2.95 22.69 12.95
C VAL A 395 4.25 23.42 13.30
N PHE A 396 5.37 22.97 12.74
CA PHE A 396 6.69 23.58 12.92
C PHE A 396 7.14 24.42 11.72
N ARG A 397 6.22 24.72 10.77
CA ARG A 397 6.47 25.48 9.53
C ARG A 397 7.40 24.79 8.54
N GLU A 398 7.51 23.50 8.62
CA GLU A 398 8.35 22.62 7.78
C GLU A 398 7.90 22.54 6.32
N ALA A 399 6.68 23.00 6.02
CA ALA A 399 6.11 23.14 4.68
C ALA A 399 5.67 24.59 4.38
N ALA A 400 6.19 25.57 5.12
CA ALA A 400 5.78 26.97 4.99
C ALA A 400 5.92 27.46 3.54
N THR A 401 4.87 28.10 3.03
CA THR A 401 4.78 28.68 1.68
C THR A 401 4.75 27.68 0.51
N LEU A 402 4.94 26.38 0.73
CA LEU A 402 4.93 25.40 -0.37
C LEU A 402 3.58 25.31 -1.08
N ALA A 403 2.48 25.36 -0.32
CA ALA A 403 1.13 25.33 -0.92
C ALA A 403 0.85 26.59 -1.76
N GLN A 404 1.37 27.77 -1.37
CA GLN A 404 1.26 29.00 -2.17
C GLN A 404 2.07 28.91 -3.47
N GLN A 405 3.22 28.23 -3.43
CA GLN A 405 4.11 28.09 -4.58
C GLN A 405 3.63 27.03 -5.57
N PHE A 406 3.22 25.85 -5.07
CA PHE A 406 2.90 24.67 -5.89
C PHE A 406 1.40 24.40 -6.04
N GLY A 407 0.55 25.08 -5.27
CA GLY A 407 -0.90 24.91 -5.26
C GLY A 407 -1.40 23.75 -4.40
N ASP A 408 -2.69 23.82 -4.06
CA ASP A 408 -3.38 22.88 -3.15
C ASP A 408 -3.55 21.46 -3.72
N ASN A 409 -3.26 21.25 -5.00
CA ASN A 409 -3.24 19.91 -5.60
C ASN A 409 -1.94 19.16 -5.30
N ARG A 410 -0.83 19.90 -5.08
CA ARG A 410 0.49 19.31 -4.79
C ARG A 410 0.86 19.36 -3.30
N VAL A 411 0.37 20.35 -2.57
CA VAL A 411 0.60 20.50 -1.12
C VAL A 411 -0.74 20.69 -0.43
N PHE A 412 -1.23 19.65 0.27
CA PHE A 412 -2.61 19.67 0.78
C PHE A 412 -2.76 18.96 2.13
N ASN A 413 -3.81 19.37 2.83
CA ASN A 413 -4.21 18.77 4.09
C ASN A 413 -5.00 17.48 3.88
N THR A 414 -4.79 16.53 4.78
CA THR A 414 -5.65 15.36 4.99
C THR A 414 -6.56 15.57 6.20
N PRO A 415 -7.61 14.77 6.37
CA PRO A 415 -8.21 14.55 7.68
C PRO A 415 -7.20 14.02 8.71
N ILE A 416 -7.58 13.91 9.98
CA ILE A 416 -6.77 13.27 11.02
C ILE A 416 -6.84 11.75 10.80
N GLN A 417 -5.87 11.23 10.04
CA GLN A 417 -5.87 9.86 9.52
C GLN A 417 -4.45 9.39 9.23
N GLU A 418 -3.68 9.09 10.28
CA GLU A 418 -2.27 8.70 10.14
C GLU A 418 -2.09 7.39 9.36
N ALA A 419 -3.05 6.47 9.45
CA ALA A 419 -3.03 5.25 8.64
C ALA A 419 -3.15 5.58 7.15
N PHE A 420 -4.08 6.47 6.77
CA PHE A 420 -4.22 6.92 5.38
C PHE A 420 -2.98 7.67 4.89
N ILE A 421 -2.42 8.57 5.70
CA ILE A 421 -1.23 9.35 5.34
C ILE A 421 -0.09 8.42 4.96
N ILE A 422 0.18 7.41 5.76
CA ILE A 422 1.28 6.46 5.54
C ILE A 422 0.92 5.43 4.46
N GLY A 423 -0.22 4.75 4.58
CA GLY A 423 -0.58 3.64 3.71
C GLY A 423 -0.86 4.02 2.26
N SER A 424 -1.41 5.22 2.00
CA SER A 424 -1.66 5.70 0.64
C SER A 424 -0.39 5.88 -0.19
N THR A 425 0.78 6.00 0.46
CA THR A 425 2.07 6.11 -0.23
C THR A 425 2.39 4.88 -1.10
N VAL A 426 1.91 3.71 -0.72
CA VAL A 426 2.05 2.47 -1.52
C VAL A 426 1.39 2.64 -2.89
N GLY A 427 0.12 3.06 -2.91
CA GLY A 427 -0.62 3.28 -4.15
C GLY A 427 -0.08 4.45 -4.96
N MET A 428 0.31 5.54 -4.31
CA MET A 428 0.93 6.69 -4.97
C MET A 428 2.24 6.30 -5.66
N SER A 429 3.09 5.54 -4.96
CA SER A 429 4.35 5.03 -5.52
C SER A 429 4.11 4.06 -6.67
N ALA A 430 3.11 3.17 -6.57
CA ALA A 430 2.78 2.22 -7.62
C ALA A 430 2.41 2.88 -8.96
N VAL A 431 1.77 4.06 -8.94
CA VAL A 431 1.47 4.85 -10.14
C VAL A 431 2.61 5.80 -10.56
N GLY A 432 3.79 5.67 -9.95
CA GLY A 432 5.00 6.41 -10.33
C GLY A 432 5.13 7.78 -9.68
N LEU A 433 4.38 8.08 -8.63
CA LEU A 433 4.54 9.31 -7.85
C LEU A 433 5.50 9.12 -6.68
N LYS A 434 6.02 10.24 -6.17
CA LYS A 434 6.98 10.26 -5.05
C LYS A 434 6.46 11.18 -3.95
N PRO A 435 5.64 10.67 -3.04
CA PRO A 435 5.06 11.46 -1.98
C PRO A 435 6.05 11.76 -0.86
N PHE A 436 6.04 13.01 -0.40
CA PHE A 436 6.39 13.40 0.95
C PHE A 436 5.14 13.33 1.81
N VAL A 437 5.20 12.67 2.95
CA VAL A 437 4.13 12.69 3.92
C VAL A 437 4.64 13.08 5.30
N GLU A 438 3.78 13.75 6.07
CA GLU A 438 4.13 14.18 7.42
C GLU A 438 3.14 13.64 8.43
N VAL A 439 3.68 13.02 9.48
CA VAL A 439 2.99 12.72 10.72
C VAL A 439 3.44 13.76 11.74
N GLN A 440 2.52 14.60 12.23
CA GLN A 440 2.82 15.81 13.01
C GLN A 440 3.75 15.59 14.22
N PHE A 441 3.63 14.42 14.87
CA PHE A 441 4.41 14.03 16.06
C PHE A 441 4.63 12.52 16.07
N ALA A 442 5.78 12.09 16.57
CA ALA A 442 6.05 10.68 16.81
C ALA A 442 5.00 9.99 17.69
N ASP A 443 4.43 10.75 18.62
CA ASP A 443 3.35 10.29 19.51
C ASP A 443 2.07 9.87 18.77
N TYR A 444 1.85 10.36 17.57
CA TYR A 444 0.63 10.14 16.78
C TYR A 444 0.79 9.10 15.66
N ILE A 445 1.99 8.57 15.46
CA ILE A 445 2.26 7.62 14.37
C ILE A 445 1.58 6.25 14.56
N TRP A 446 1.15 5.92 15.77
CA TRP A 446 0.68 4.59 16.13
C TRP A 446 -0.42 4.01 15.23
N PRO A 447 -1.48 4.74 14.86
CA PRO A 447 -2.45 4.24 13.90
C PRO A 447 -1.82 3.96 12.52
N GLY A 448 -0.84 4.77 12.12
CA GLY A 448 -0.13 4.60 10.84
C GLY A 448 0.91 3.49 10.84
N LEU A 449 1.36 3.01 12.01
CA LEU A 449 2.33 1.90 12.09
C LEU A 449 1.76 0.59 11.54
N ASN A 450 0.46 0.37 11.64
CA ASN A 450 -0.17 -0.79 11.03
C ASN A 450 0.07 -0.80 9.51
N GLN A 451 -0.21 0.29 8.83
CA GLN A 451 0.05 0.45 7.39
C GLN A 451 1.55 0.41 7.06
N LEU A 452 2.40 1.05 7.88
CA LEU A 452 3.85 1.02 7.69
C LEU A 452 4.40 -0.40 7.74
N PHE A 453 3.92 -1.21 8.68
CA PHE A 453 4.38 -2.58 8.89
C PHE A 453 3.79 -3.56 7.88
N THR A 454 2.47 -3.48 7.59
CA THR A 454 1.78 -4.48 6.77
C THR A 454 1.94 -4.21 5.27
N GLU A 455 1.81 -2.96 4.84
CA GLU A 455 1.74 -2.59 3.42
C GLU A 455 3.04 -1.97 2.91
N VAL A 456 3.52 -0.90 3.56
CA VAL A 456 4.65 -0.11 3.04
C VAL A 456 5.96 -0.88 3.07
N SER A 457 6.30 -1.47 4.23
CA SER A 457 7.62 -2.07 4.46
C SER A 457 7.83 -3.39 3.70
N ARG A 458 6.76 -4.11 3.38
CA ARG A 458 6.81 -5.46 2.80
C ARG A 458 6.53 -5.51 1.31
N SER A 459 6.05 -4.42 0.73
CA SER A 459 5.59 -4.37 -0.66
C SER A 459 6.64 -4.91 -1.65
N TYR A 460 7.88 -4.41 -1.59
CA TYR A 460 8.93 -4.84 -2.50
C TYR A 460 9.32 -6.31 -2.32
N TYR A 461 9.48 -6.76 -1.08
CA TYR A 461 9.86 -8.12 -0.75
C TYR A 461 8.79 -9.14 -1.17
N LEU A 462 7.55 -8.94 -0.74
CA LEU A 462 6.45 -9.89 -0.98
C LEU A 462 5.94 -9.85 -2.42
N SER A 463 6.16 -8.76 -3.15
CA SER A 463 5.85 -8.68 -4.57
C SER A 463 6.95 -9.27 -5.48
N ASN A 464 7.96 -9.92 -4.92
CA ASN A 464 9.11 -10.43 -5.70
C ASN A 464 9.77 -9.32 -6.54
N GLY A 465 9.99 -8.16 -5.91
CA GLY A 465 10.68 -7.02 -6.51
C GLY A 465 9.86 -6.16 -7.48
N LYS A 466 8.54 -6.40 -7.63
CA LYS A 466 7.71 -5.67 -8.61
C LYS A 466 7.25 -4.28 -8.14
N TRP A 467 7.02 -4.10 -6.84
CA TRP A 467 6.41 -2.90 -6.30
C TRP A 467 7.26 -2.26 -5.19
N PRO A 468 8.32 -1.52 -5.55
CA PRO A 468 9.02 -0.69 -4.58
C PRO A 468 8.13 0.47 -4.13
N VAL A 469 8.32 0.95 -2.89
CA VAL A 469 7.57 2.07 -2.34
C VAL A 469 8.51 3.25 -2.13
N SER A 470 8.57 4.14 -3.10
CA SER A 470 9.38 5.35 -3.05
C SER A 470 8.60 6.46 -2.33
N CYS A 471 8.80 6.60 -1.03
CA CYS A 471 8.15 7.65 -0.24
C CYS A 471 9.07 8.18 0.86
N VAL A 472 8.83 9.42 1.28
CA VAL A 472 9.52 10.07 2.38
C VAL A 472 8.52 10.38 3.49
N ILE A 473 8.66 9.73 4.63
CA ILE A 473 7.80 9.91 5.81
C ILE A 473 8.56 10.78 6.81
N ARG A 474 8.11 12.01 7.02
CA ARG A 474 8.70 12.96 7.96
C ARG A 474 7.98 12.85 9.30
N VAL A 475 8.77 12.74 10.38
CA VAL A 475 8.24 12.56 11.73
C VAL A 475 8.98 13.47 12.71
N PRO A 476 8.38 14.58 13.14
CA PRO A 476 8.89 15.37 14.26
C PRO A 476 8.92 14.56 15.56
N ILE A 477 10.09 14.55 16.23
CA ILE A 477 10.40 13.66 17.36
C ILE A 477 11.03 14.42 18.51
N GLY A 478 11.00 13.85 19.71
CA GLY A 478 11.69 14.34 20.90
C GLY A 478 11.00 15.49 21.64
N ALA A 479 11.50 15.84 22.81
CA ALA A 479 10.93 16.87 23.67
C ALA A 479 11.32 18.28 23.23
N TYR A 480 10.30 19.15 23.03
CA TYR A 480 10.43 20.59 22.83
C TYR A 480 9.08 21.27 22.97
N GLY A 481 9.03 22.47 23.54
CA GLY A 481 7.82 23.30 23.58
C GLY A 481 6.83 22.94 24.68
N SER A 482 7.24 22.22 25.72
CA SER A 482 6.44 21.88 26.90
C SER A 482 5.15 21.10 26.58
N GLY A 483 5.14 20.29 25.53
CA GLY A 483 3.97 19.52 25.07
C GLY A 483 3.61 18.30 25.93
N GLY A 484 4.37 18.01 26.99
CA GLY A 484 4.15 16.88 27.88
C GLY A 484 4.39 15.52 27.19
N PRO A 485 3.90 14.41 27.80
CA PRO A 485 4.20 13.05 27.31
C PRO A 485 3.76 12.79 25.88
N TYR A 486 2.60 13.31 25.48
CA TYR A 486 2.01 13.06 24.14
C TYR A 486 2.58 13.91 22.99
N HIS A 487 3.68 14.65 23.24
CA HIS A 487 4.38 15.45 22.22
C HIS A 487 5.90 15.35 22.37
N SER A 488 6.39 14.35 23.07
CA SER A 488 7.81 14.27 23.42
C SER A 488 8.44 12.89 23.18
N SER A 489 7.72 11.99 22.53
CA SER A 489 8.18 10.61 22.32
C SER A 489 9.38 10.50 21.41
N SER A 490 10.14 9.44 21.62
CA SER A 490 11.21 8.92 20.79
C SER A 490 10.86 7.47 20.42
N ILE A 491 10.86 7.17 19.13
CA ILE A 491 10.31 5.92 18.57
C ILE A 491 11.33 5.13 17.74
N GLU A 492 12.59 5.47 17.81
CA GLU A 492 13.67 4.90 17.00
C GLU A 492 13.71 3.38 17.09
N SER A 493 13.58 2.85 18.31
CA SER A 493 13.63 1.40 18.56
C SER A 493 12.46 0.64 17.91
N VAL A 494 11.30 1.27 17.80
CA VAL A 494 10.14 0.68 17.10
C VAL A 494 10.41 0.62 15.60
N LEU A 495 10.86 1.72 15.02
CA LEU A 495 11.08 1.83 13.58
C LEU A 495 12.25 0.96 13.10
N THR A 496 13.34 0.87 13.87
CA THR A 496 14.50 0.05 13.49
C THR A 496 14.22 -1.47 13.56
N ASN A 497 13.13 -1.90 14.21
CA ASN A 497 12.65 -3.27 14.16
C ASN A 497 11.79 -3.60 12.92
N ILE A 498 11.37 -2.60 12.16
CA ILE A 498 10.60 -2.81 10.93
C ILE A 498 11.57 -3.03 9.76
N ARG A 499 11.55 -4.23 9.19
CA ARG A 499 12.36 -4.55 8.01
C ARG A 499 11.75 -3.94 6.75
N GLY A 500 12.60 -3.55 5.79
CA GLY A 500 12.16 -3.02 4.49
C GLY A 500 11.95 -1.50 4.48
N ILE A 501 12.24 -0.80 5.57
CA ILE A 501 12.29 0.67 5.63
C ILE A 501 13.69 1.18 5.96
N LYS A 502 14.03 2.37 5.49
CA LYS A 502 15.23 3.10 5.93
C LYS A 502 14.86 4.12 6.99
N VAL A 503 15.74 4.35 7.95
CA VAL A 503 15.51 5.28 9.05
C VAL A 503 16.71 6.21 9.16
N ALA A 504 16.48 7.52 9.07
CA ALA A 504 17.49 8.54 9.25
C ALA A 504 17.14 9.49 10.40
N TYR A 505 18.15 9.92 11.15
CA TYR A 505 18.00 10.84 12.27
C TYR A 505 19.18 11.84 12.30
N PRO A 506 19.15 12.87 11.43
CA PRO A 506 20.21 13.87 11.32
C PRO A 506 20.30 14.77 12.55
N SER A 507 21.51 15.28 12.81
CA SER A 507 21.79 16.22 13.90
C SER A 507 21.94 17.67 13.43
N THR A 508 22.06 17.92 12.11
CA THR A 508 22.26 19.27 11.54
C THR A 508 21.37 19.55 10.35
N GLY A 509 21.13 20.82 10.05
CA GLY A 509 20.36 21.24 8.87
C GLY A 509 20.95 20.77 7.55
N ALA A 510 22.28 20.79 7.42
CA ALA A 510 22.95 20.29 6.22
C ALA A 510 22.73 18.79 6.02
N ASP A 511 22.87 17.99 7.09
CA ASP A 511 22.61 16.55 7.02
C ASP A 511 21.14 16.25 6.69
N LEU A 512 20.21 17.01 7.28
CA LEU A 512 18.78 16.87 7.00
C LEU A 512 18.47 17.17 5.52
N LYS A 513 19.00 18.27 4.96
CA LYS A 513 18.82 18.60 3.54
C LYS A 513 19.35 17.48 2.63
N GLY A 514 20.58 17.03 2.86
CA GLY A 514 21.20 15.97 2.05
C GLY A 514 20.47 14.63 2.15
N LEU A 515 19.97 14.26 3.34
CA LEU A 515 19.24 13.02 3.57
C LEU A 515 17.80 13.06 3.02
N ILE A 516 17.11 14.21 3.06
CA ILE A 516 15.81 14.40 2.39
C ILE A 516 15.94 14.13 0.88
N LYS A 517 17.01 14.67 0.25
CA LYS A 517 17.26 14.44 -1.18
C LYS A 517 17.56 12.97 -1.47
N SER A 518 18.37 12.33 -0.66
CA SER A 518 18.64 10.89 -0.79
C SER A 518 17.37 10.06 -0.61
N ALA A 519 16.53 10.40 0.34
CA ALA A 519 15.26 9.75 0.58
C ALA A 519 14.31 9.86 -0.62
N TYR A 520 14.26 11.02 -1.25
CA TYR A 520 13.44 11.24 -2.45
C TYR A 520 13.89 10.38 -3.64
N TYR A 521 15.20 10.26 -3.86
CA TYR A 521 15.72 9.43 -4.97
C TYR A 521 15.74 7.94 -4.64
N ASP A 522 15.58 7.56 -3.38
CA ASP A 522 15.56 6.15 -2.97
C ASP A 522 14.25 5.47 -3.37
N PRO A 523 14.27 4.30 -3.99
CA PRO A 523 13.07 3.54 -4.31
C PRO A 523 12.45 2.82 -3.10
N ASN A 524 13.10 2.87 -1.93
CA ASN A 524 12.61 2.26 -0.70
C ASN A 524 11.93 3.31 0.20
N PRO A 525 11.01 2.90 1.09
CA PRO A 525 10.42 3.83 2.05
C PRO A 525 11.45 4.33 3.06
N VAL A 526 11.48 5.64 3.27
CA VAL A 526 12.39 6.30 4.20
C VAL A 526 11.61 7.06 5.26
N VAL A 527 11.91 6.78 6.53
CA VAL A 527 11.43 7.55 7.67
C VAL A 527 12.52 8.50 8.13
N LEU A 528 12.22 9.79 8.12
CA LEU A 528 13.11 10.85 8.61
C LEU A 528 12.63 11.31 9.99
N LEU A 529 13.45 11.08 11.00
CA LEU A 529 13.21 11.52 12.37
C LEU A 529 13.83 12.89 12.58
N GLU A 530 12.99 13.90 12.80
CA GLU A 530 13.40 15.30 12.86
C GLU A 530 13.22 15.83 14.30
N HIS A 531 14.30 15.94 15.08
CA HIS A 531 14.19 16.35 16.48
C HIS A 531 13.76 17.82 16.60
N LYS A 532 12.57 18.07 17.11
CA LYS A 532 11.96 19.40 17.26
C LYS A 532 12.82 20.41 18.01
N GLY A 533 13.57 19.96 19.02
CA GLY A 533 14.49 20.80 19.77
C GLY A 533 15.69 21.32 18.95
N LEU A 534 15.95 20.71 17.79
CA LEU A 534 17.03 21.15 16.88
C LEU A 534 16.52 22.11 15.79
N TYR A 535 15.23 22.17 15.52
CA TYR A 535 14.66 22.91 14.40
C TYR A 535 15.11 24.37 14.35
N TRP A 536 15.07 25.09 15.46
CA TRP A 536 15.48 26.51 15.54
C TRP A 536 16.73 26.74 16.37
N SER A 537 17.36 25.69 16.90
CA SER A 537 18.55 25.78 17.75
C SER A 537 18.38 26.76 18.95
N LYS A 538 17.19 26.79 19.53
CA LYS A 538 16.86 27.66 20.68
C LYS A 538 17.21 27.04 22.02
N ILE A 539 17.54 25.75 22.05
CA ILE A 539 18.01 25.09 23.24
C ILE A 539 19.51 25.36 23.37
N PRO A 540 20.01 25.86 24.54
CA PRO A 540 21.44 26.08 24.73
C PRO A 540 22.26 24.84 24.39
N GLY A 541 23.41 25.01 23.74
CA GLY A 541 24.29 23.94 23.29
C GLY A 541 23.88 23.25 21.98
N THR A 542 22.77 23.69 21.34
CA THR A 542 22.31 23.12 20.05
C THR A 542 22.56 24.03 18.84
N GLU A 543 23.36 25.08 18.99
CA GLU A 543 23.65 26.07 17.94
C GLU A 543 24.30 25.45 16.69
N GLY A 544 24.97 24.31 16.87
CA GLY A 544 25.57 23.51 15.82
C GLY A 544 24.57 22.82 14.88
N ALA A 545 23.27 22.77 15.25
CA ALA A 545 22.22 22.26 14.37
C ALA A 545 21.93 23.20 13.20
N MET A 546 22.15 24.51 13.37
CA MET A 546 22.20 25.45 12.25
C MET A 546 23.42 25.18 11.38
N SER A 547 23.24 25.19 10.06
CA SER A 547 24.30 24.96 9.08
C SER A 547 24.37 26.10 8.07
N ILE A 548 25.52 26.31 7.43
CA ILE A 548 25.52 27.01 6.15
C ILE A 548 24.58 26.26 5.21
N GLU A 549 23.75 27.00 4.47
CA GLU A 549 22.79 26.37 3.54
C GLU A 549 23.59 25.61 2.46
N PRO A 550 23.51 24.28 2.39
CA PRO A 550 24.21 23.51 1.36
C PRO A 550 23.74 23.90 -0.05
N ASP A 551 24.52 23.58 -1.04
CA ASP A 551 24.09 23.83 -2.41
C ASP A 551 22.91 22.92 -2.81
N GLU A 552 22.36 23.20 -3.98
CA GLU A 552 21.16 22.51 -4.47
C GLU A 552 21.43 21.03 -4.82
N ASP A 553 22.68 20.69 -5.12
CA ASP A 553 23.08 19.33 -5.50
C ASP A 553 23.61 18.51 -4.31
N TYR A 554 23.61 19.10 -3.10
CA TYR A 554 24.12 18.41 -1.92
C TYR A 554 23.22 17.22 -1.53
N ILE A 555 23.84 16.04 -1.49
CA ILE A 555 23.16 14.76 -1.22
C ILE A 555 24.10 13.84 -0.42
N ILE A 556 23.54 13.08 0.53
CA ILE A 556 24.29 12.19 1.42
C ILE A 556 23.77 10.76 1.28
N PRO A 557 24.61 9.75 1.02
CA PRO A 557 24.19 8.36 0.99
C PRO A 557 23.77 7.86 2.37
N PHE A 558 22.76 6.97 2.42
CA PHE A 558 22.40 6.24 3.64
C PHE A 558 23.55 5.30 4.06
N GLY A 559 23.69 5.07 5.38
CA GLY A 559 24.72 4.21 5.93
C GLY A 559 26.12 4.85 5.91
N LYS A 560 26.21 6.20 6.00
CA LYS A 560 27.46 6.94 6.13
C LYS A 560 27.41 7.88 7.33
N ALA A 561 28.16 7.53 8.36
CA ALA A 561 28.32 8.32 9.57
C ALA A 561 29.29 9.50 9.37
N ARG A 562 29.23 10.48 10.26
CA ARG A 562 30.10 11.65 10.28
C ARG A 562 30.89 11.70 11.57
N VAL A 563 32.22 11.92 11.49
CA VAL A 563 33.03 12.26 12.65
C VAL A 563 32.78 13.73 13.00
N VAL A 564 32.21 13.98 14.17
CA VAL A 564 31.90 15.32 14.69
C VAL A 564 33.09 15.91 15.46
N GLN A 565 33.77 15.08 16.23
CA GLN A 565 34.94 15.39 17.02
C GLN A 565 35.95 14.25 16.90
N LYS A 566 37.22 14.56 16.75
CA LYS A 566 38.30 13.57 16.71
C LYS A 566 39.06 13.58 18.03
N ALA A 567 39.48 12.41 18.48
CA ALA A 567 40.48 12.29 19.52
C ALA A 567 41.87 12.63 18.98
N ASP A 568 42.76 13.13 19.84
CA ASP A 568 44.15 13.38 19.51
C ASP A 568 44.89 12.05 19.31
N GLN A 569 45.78 12.00 18.31
CA GLN A 569 46.54 10.79 18.02
C GLN A 569 47.32 10.27 19.22
N GLY A 570 47.88 11.18 20.05
CA GLY A 570 48.61 10.81 21.26
C GLY A 570 47.73 10.08 22.30
N ALA A 571 46.48 10.51 22.45
CA ALA A 571 45.54 9.83 23.33
C ALA A 571 45.13 8.45 22.80
N ILE A 572 45.01 8.32 21.48
CA ILE A 572 44.74 7.04 20.81
C ILE A 572 45.90 6.07 21.04
N ASP A 573 47.12 6.53 20.77
CA ASP A 573 48.36 5.72 20.86
C ASP A 573 48.65 5.26 22.31
N SER A 574 48.29 6.08 23.30
CA SER A 574 48.43 5.73 24.72
C SER A 574 47.29 4.87 25.28
N GLY A 575 46.21 4.71 24.56
CA GLY A 575 45.02 4.02 25.04
C GLY A 575 44.13 4.83 25.99
N ASP A 576 44.36 6.16 26.05
CA ASP A 576 43.60 7.09 26.91
C ASP A 576 42.45 7.75 26.15
N SER A 577 41.99 7.12 25.07
CA SER A 577 40.86 7.62 24.25
C SER A 577 39.63 6.71 24.30
N CYS A 578 38.47 7.29 24.03
CA CYS A 578 37.22 6.53 23.83
C CYS A 578 36.41 7.11 22.65
N VAL A 579 35.43 6.33 22.17
CA VAL A 579 34.54 6.72 21.10
C VAL A 579 33.11 6.80 21.64
N ILE A 580 32.38 7.87 21.33
CA ILE A 580 30.96 8.02 21.55
C ILE A 580 30.25 7.90 20.19
N ILE A 581 29.44 6.87 20.02
CA ILE A 581 28.60 6.63 18.85
C ILE A 581 27.19 7.08 19.20
N THR A 582 26.65 8.05 18.46
CA THR A 582 25.35 8.65 18.79
C THR A 582 24.66 9.19 17.53
N TYR A 583 23.51 9.84 17.68
CA TYR A 583 22.72 10.41 16.59
C TYR A 583 21.81 11.54 17.07
N GLY A 584 21.31 12.34 16.16
CA GLY A 584 20.32 13.38 16.41
C GLY A 584 20.74 14.31 17.56
N ARG A 585 19.89 14.50 18.55
CA ARG A 585 20.19 15.35 19.72
C ARG A 585 21.31 14.79 20.59
N GLY A 586 21.51 13.48 20.63
CA GLY A 586 22.57 12.84 21.39
C GLY A 586 23.97 13.36 21.03
N VAL A 587 24.16 13.85 19.80
CA VAL A 587 25.40 14.50 19.35
C VAL A 587 25.74 15.70 20.22
N TYR A 588 24.75 16.54 20.55
CA TYR A 588 24.96 17.75 21.36
C TYR A 588 25.21 17.43 22.83
N TRP A 589 24.56 16.39 23.38
CA TRP A 589 24.88 15.89 24.71
C TRP A 589 26.30 15.34 24.80
N ALA A 590 26.76 14.63 23.75
CA ALA A 590 28.13 14.13 23.68
C ALA A 590 29.15 15.28 23.61
N ILE A 591 28.90 16.31 22.81
CA ILE A 591 29.76 17.50 22.70
C ILE A 591 29.87 18.21 24.08
N GLU A 592 28.75 18.44 24.74
CA GLU A 592 28.70 19.10 26.05
C GLU A 592 29.42 18.28 27.12
N ALA A 593 29.16 16.97 27.18
CA ALA A 593 29.78 16.06 28.17
C ALA A 593 31.28 15.93 28.00
N THR A 594 31.83 16.15 26.81
CA THR A 594 33.24 15.97 26.49
C THR A 594 34.03 17.27 26.43
N ASP A 595 33.44 18.43 26.76
CA ASP A 595 34.06 19.75 26.60
C ASP A 595 35.46 19.87 27.30
N ASN A 596 35.62 19.27 28.47
CA ASN A 596 36.87 19.28 29.24
C ASN A 596 37.87 18.18 28.81
N VAL A 597 37.49 17.25 27.96
CA VAL A 597 38.31 16.09 27.55
C VAL A 597 38.26 15.87 26.03
N ARG A 598 38.09 16.92 25.27
CA ARG A 598 37.90 16.86 23.81
C ARG A 598 38.95 16.03 23.07
N GLY A 599 40.23 16.19 23.42
CA GLY A 599 41.33 15.45 22.81
C GLY A 599 41.33 13.93 23.12
N GLN A 600 40.53 13.48 24.10
CA GLN A 600 40.43 12.06 24.49
C GLN A 600 39.21 11.36 23.89
N VAL A 601 38.30 12.10 23.25
CA VAL A 601 37.01 11.51 22.79
C VAL A 601 36.79 11.78 21.30
N GLU A 602 36.55 10.71 20.57
CA GLU A 602 35.96 10.79 19.23
C GLU A 602 34.42 10.71 19.33
N ILE A 603 33.71 11.58 18.62
CA ILE A 603 32.25 11.57 18.53
C ILE A 603 31.86 11.25 17.09
N ILE A 604 31.09 10.17 16.92
CA ILE A 604 30.55 9.71 15.64
C ILE A 604 29.04 9.94 15.65
N ASP A 605 28.58 10.75 14.70
CA ASP A 605 27.15 10.95 14.37
C ASP A 605 26.75 9.94 13.31
N LEU A 606 25.86 9.02 13.65
CA LEU A 606 25.40 7.96 12.76
C LEU A 606 24.62 8.48 11.55
N ARG A 607 23.92 9.62 11.66
CA ARG A 607 23.01 10.19 10.64
C ARG A 607 21.87 9.26 10.24
N THR A 608 22.13 7.96 10.12
CA THR A 608 21.16 6.92 9.72
C THR A 608 21.19 5.75 10.71
N LEU A 609 20.01 5.24 11.05
CA LEU A 609 19.82 4.13 11.98
C LEU A 609 19.57 2.80 11.26
N ASN A 610 19.06 2.88 10.04
CA ASN A 610 18.89 1.76 9.13
C ASN A 610 19.04 2.25 7.67
N PRO A 611 20.10 1.89 6.94
CA PRO A 611 21.25 1.09 7.38
C PRO A 611 22.21 1.86 8.30
N LEU A 612 22.99 1.14 9.11
CA LEU A 612 24.11 1.65 9.90
C LEU A 612 25.41 1.67 9.07
N ASP A 613 26.33 2.58 9.41
CA ASP A 613 27.71 2.61 8.86
C ASP A 613 28.61 1.63 9.65
N TYR A 614 28.49 0.35 9.35
CA TYR A 614 29.28 -0.68 10.04
C TYR A 614 30.79 -0.52 9.82
N ASP A 615 31.22 0.01 8.66
CA ASP A 615 32.64 0.25 8.38
C ASP A 615 33.24 1.31 9.30
N ARG A 616 32.42 2.30 9.70
CA ARG A 616 32.85 3.36 10.60
C ARG A 616 32.73 2.98 12.07
N ILE A 617 31.79 2.10 12.41
CA ILE A 617 31.53 1.68 13.80
C ILE A 617 32.53 0.64 14.28
N ASN A 618 32.97 -0.27 13.39
CA ASN A 618 33.93 -1.32 13.65
C ASN A 618 35.37 -0.81 13.47
#